data_ac6bc3bafd2e3dc9eb73d2696d54f820
#
_entry.id   ac6bc3bafd2e3dc9eb73d2696d54f820
#
_cell.length_a   1.000
_cell.length_b   1.000
_cell.length_c   1.000
_cell.angle_alpha   90.00
_cell.angle_beta   90.00
_cell.angle_gamma   90.00
#
_symmetry.space_group_name_H-M   'P 1'
#
loop_
_entity.id
_entity.type
_entity.pdbx_description
1 polymer ?
#
loop_
_entity_poly.entity_id
_entity_poly.type
_entity_poly.pdbx_seq_one_letter_code
_entity_poly.pdbx_strand_id
1 'polypeptide(L)'
;MSEKEAVILKVENLSIHYGAIHALKGISFEIKSGEIVTLIGANGAGKTTSLNGIMNVIKKSGGKVFFNNIDITNIETHEIVKLGVALVPEGRHVFPNLTVLENLKLGSYSRKDKEKIKEDLDWVLKLFPRLGERLKQLGGTLSGGEQQMLAVARGLMCRPKLLMLDEPSLGLAPLLVKEVLETIMKIRQEGVTILLIEQNAFGALKIADYGYVLETGKIVLKGYANELLVNDDVRKTYLGVTT
;
A
#
# COMPACT_ATOMS: atom_id res chain seq x y z
N MET A 1 2.60 23.67 -13.14
CA MET A 1 3.07 22.56 -12.31
C MET A 1 2.91 21.30 -13.12
N SER A 2 3.95 20.49 -13.31
CA SER A 2 3.82 19.21 -14.00
C SER A 2 2.91 18.30 -13.18
N GLU A 3 2.17 17.37 -13.81
CA GLU A 3 1.31 16.42 -13.13
C GLU A 3 2.03 15.62 -12.01
N LYS A 4 3.35 15.48 -12.10
CA LYS A 4 4.21 14.80 -11.10
C LYS A 4 4.41 15.56 -9.77
N GLU A 5 4.06 16.85 -9.69
CA GLU A 5 4.21 17.64 -8.46
C GLU A 5 2.90 17.78 -7.68
N ALA A 6 1.79 17.25 -8.19
CA ALA A 6 0.49 17.36 -7.54
C ALA A 6 0.38 16.39 -6.37
N VAL A 7 -0.04 16.89 -5.20
CA VAL A 7 -0.37 16.05 -4.04
C VAL A 7 -1.63 15.27 -4.34
N ILE A 8 -1.51 13.93 -4.37
CA ILE A 8 -2.63 13.01 -4.62
C ILE A 8 -3.35 12.61 -3.32
N LEU A 9 -2.59 12.42 -2.23
CA LEU A 9 -3.14 12.14 -0.90
C LEU A 9 -2.59 13.14 0.11
N LYS A 10 -3.47 13.75 0.90
CA LYS A 10 -3.10 14.61 2.02
C LYS A 10 -3.83 14.15 3.27
N VAL A 11 -3.07 13.89 4.32
CA VAL A 11 -3.56 13.50 5.64
C VAL A 11 -3.21 14.62 6.61
N GLU A 12 -4.21 15.16 7.32
CA GLU A 12 -4.06 16.27 8.25
C GLU A 12 -4.54 15.88 9.65
N ASN A 13 -3.63 15.88 10.63
CA ASN A 13 -3.89 15.64 12.05
C ASN A 13 -4.75 14.40 12.33
N LEU A 14 -4.54 13.31 11.55
CA LEU A 14 -5.31 12.08 11.67
C LEU A 14 -5.14 11.47 13.06
N SER A 15 -6.24 11.37 13.79
CA SER A 15 -6.31 10.79 15.13
C SER A 15 -7.29 9.62 15.16
N ILE A 16 -6.86 8.52 15.79
CA ILE A 16 -7.66 7.30 15.90
C ILE A 16 -7.49 6.70 17.31
N HIS A 17 -8.61 6.30 17.91
CA HIS A 17 -8.66 5.61 19.19
C HIS A 17 -9.29 4.23 19.03
N TYR A 18 -8.74 3.25 19.74
CA TYR A 18 -9.35 1.94 20.02
C TYR A 18 -9.72 1.89 21.50
N GLY A 19 -10.96 2.24 21.82
CA GLY A 19 -11.36 2.43 23.22
C GLY A 19 -10.49 3.51 23.89
N ALA A 20 -9.78 3.14 24.94
CA ALA A 20 -8.88 4.04 25.67
C ALA A 20 -7.49 4.23 25.00
N ILE A 21 -7.15 3.40 24.02
CA ILE A 21 -5.84 3.43 23.39
C ILE A 21 -5.83 4.47 22.24
N HIS A 22 -5.00 5.52 22.38
CA HIS A 22 -4.78 6.52 21.32
C HIS A 22 -3.73 6.00 20.34
N ALA A 23 -4.19 5.30 19.30
CA ALA A 23 -3.33 4.61 18.34
C ALA A 23 -2.66 5.57 17.34
N LEU A 24 -3.38 6.61 16.87
CA LEU A 24 -2.80 7.70 16.06
C LEU A 24 -3.05 9.03 16.75
N LYS A 25 -1.99 9.81 16.93
CA LYS A 25 -1.96 11.02 17.75
C LYS A 25 -1.78 12.29 16.92
N GLY A 26 -2.61 12.43 15.87
CA GLY A 26 -2.59 13.61 15.00
C GLY A 26 -1.46 13.56 13.96
N ILE A 27 -1.34 12.45 13.21
CA ILE A 27 -0.34 12.35 12.14
C ILE A 27 -0.74 13.18 10.92
N SER A 28 0.25 13.80 10.28
CA SER A 28 0.07 14.56 9.04
C SER A 28 1.15 14.21 8.04
N PHE A 29 0.75 13.88 6.82
CA PHE A 29 1.67 13.56 5.72
C PHE A 29 1.00 13.76 4.36
N GLU A 30 1.82 13.80 3.31
CA GLU A 30 1.38 14.00 1.94
C GLU A 30 2.08 13.01 1.02
N ILE A 31 1.41 12.64 -0.08
CA ILE A 31 1.93 11.80 -1.15
C ILE A 31 1.73 12.54 -2.46
N LYS A 32 2.78 12.66 -3.27
CA LYS A 32 2.68 13.23 -4.62
C LYS A 32 2.39 12.15 -5.64
N SER A 33 1.78 12.54 -6.74
CA SER A 33 1.43 11.63 -7.84
C SER A 33 2.68 10.98 -8.45
N GLY A 34 2.63 9.66 -8.62
CA GLY A 34 3.72 8.87 -9.22
C GLY A 34 4.90 8.57 -8.30
N GLU A 35 4.82 8.93 -6.99
CA GLU A 35 5.84 8.58 -6.00
C GLU A 35 5.55 7.23 -5.33
N ILE A 36 6.61 6.58 -4.87
CA ILE A 36 6.55 5.57 -3.82
C ILE A 36 6.88 6.27 -2.50
N VAL A 37 5.90 6.36 -1.62
CA VAL A 37 6.09 6.87 -0.26
C VAL A 37 6.01 5.72 0.72
N THR A 38 6.95 5.65 1.67
CA THR A 38 6.92 4.60 2.70
C THR A 38 6.63 5.16 4.08
N LEU A 39 5.84 4.40 4.85
CA LEU A 39 5.60 4.62 6.26
C LEU A 39 6.24 3.46 7.03
N ILE A 40 7.38 3.71 7.66
CA ILE A 40 8.14 2.72 8.42
C ILE A 40 7.97 2.91 9.93
N GLY A 41 8.15 1.85 10.70
CA GLY A 41 8.04 1.89 12.15
C GLY A 41 7.90 0.49 12.75
N ALA A 42 8.10 0.38 14.04
CA ALA A 42 7.96 -0.87 14.78
C ALA A 42 6.50 -1.41 14.75
N ASN A 43 6.32 -2.68 15.14
CA ASN A 43 4.99 -3.24 15.32
C ASN A 43 4.23 -2.47 16.42
N GLY A 44 2.95 -2.17 16.17
CA GLY A 44 2.14 -1.34 17.07
C GLY A 44 2.38 0.16 16.95
N ALA A 45 3.26 0.64 16.04
CA ALA A 45 3.48 2.08 15.84
C ALA A 45 2.25 2.82 15.27
N GLY A 46 1.28 2.11 14.66
CA GLY A 46 0.07 2.69 14.07
C GLY A 46 0.03 2.64 12.54
N LYS A 47 0.94 1.89 11.89
CA LYS A 47 1.06 1.82 10.42
C LYS A 47 -0.24 1.35 9.74
N THR A 48 -0.70 0.13 10.05
CA THR A 48 -1.97 -0.42 9.55
C THR A 48 -3.17 0.44 9.94
N THR A 49 -3.15 1.01 11.16
CA THR A 49 -4.19 1.95 11.62
C THR A 49 -4.28 3.18 10.73
N SER A 50 -3.16 3.68 10.21
CA SER A 50 -3.12 4.81 9.28
C SER A 50 -3.85 4.47 7.98
N LEU A 51 -3.60 3.30 7.38
CA LEU A 51 -4.29 2.84 6.15
C LEU A 51 -5.79 2.67 6.38
N ASN A 52 -6.16 1.99 7.47
CA ASN A 52 -7.55 1.76 7.84
C ASN A 52 -8.30 3.08 8.11
N GLY A 53 -7.60 4.07 8.69
CA GLY A 53 -8.13 5.42 8.86
C GLY A 53 -8.34 6.16 7.54
N ILE A 54 -7.40 6.08 6.61
CA ILE A 54 -7.53 6.68 5.27
C ILE A 54 -8.73 6.09 4.53
N MET A 55 -8.87 4.75 4.58
CA MET A 55 -9.98 4.02 3.91
C MET A 55 -11.32 4.11 4.64
N ASN A 56 -11.40 4.76 5.79
CA ASN A 56 -12.62 4.76 6.63
C ASN A 56 -13.11 3.37 7.06
N VAL A 57 -12.22 2.37 7.11
CA VAL A 57 -12.50 1.07 7.73
C VAL A 57 -12.64 1.23 9.24
N ILE A 58 -11.93 2.21 9.81
CA ILE A 58 -11.98 2.56 11.24
C ILE A 58 -12.40 4.02 11.37
N LYS A 59 -13.28 4.30 12.34
CA LYS A 59 -13.74 5.65 12.63
C LYS A 59 -12.60 6.51 13.16
N LYS A 60 -12.40 7.66 12.53
CA LYS A 60 -11.47 8.68 12.99
C LYS A 60 -12.02 9.40 14.21
N SER A 61 -11.17 9.76 15.17
CA SER A 61 -11.50 10.64 16.29
C SER A 61 -11.15 12.10 16.01
N GLY A 62 -10.39 12.38 14.94
CA GLY A 62 -10.03 13.73 14.49
C GLY A 62 -9.20 13.70 13.21
N GLY A 63 -9.01 14.88 12.65
CA GLY A 63 -8.23 15.08 11.43
C GLY A 63 -9.06 15.01 10.16
N LYS A 64 -8.37 15.22 9.02
CA LYS A 64 -8.96 15.20 7.68
C LYS A 64 -8.10 14.40 6.72
N VAL A 65 -8.72 13.81 5.70
CA VAL A 65 -8.06 13.11 4.62
C VAL A 65 -8.61 13.60 3.29
N PHE A 66 -7.70 14.00 2.40
CA PHE A 66 -8.03 14.46 1.06
C PHE A 66 -7.37 13.56 0.02
N PHE A 67 -8.12 13.18 -0.99
CA PHE A 67 -7.63 12.44 -2.16
C PHE A 67 -7.97 13.21 -3.42
N ASN A 68 -6.97 13.59 -4.24
CA ASN A 68 -7.14 14.48 -5.39
C ASN A 68 -7.94 15.76 -5.05
N ASN A 69 -7.63 16.39 -3.93
CA ASN A 69 -8.33 17.59 -3.38
C ASN A 69 -9.80 17.34 -2.99
N ILE A 70 -10.29 16.09 -3.02
CA ILE A 70 -11.62 15.72 -2.54
C ILE A 70 -11.49 15.35 -1.07
N ASP A 71 -12.30 15.95 -0.19
CA ASP A 71 -12.36 15.55 1.22
C ASP A 71 -13.03 14.17 1.33
N ILE A 72 -12.24 13.14 1.66
CA ILE A 72 -12.70 11.76 1.85
C ILE A 72 -12.83 11.38 3.32
N THR A 73 -12.77 12.35 4.23
CA THR A 73 -12.73 12.11 5.68
C THR A 73 -13.88 11.25 6.19
N ASN A 74 -15.08 11.44 5.62
CA ASN A 74 -16.30 10.73 6.03
C ASN A 74 -16.98 9.96 4.89
N ILE A 75 -16.29 9.75 3.77
CA ILE A 75 -16.80 8.98 2.63
C ILE A 75 -16.70 7.48 2.95
N GLU A 76 -17.70 6.69 2.59
CA GLU A 76 -17.68 5.24 2.79
C GLU A 76 -16.55 4.56 1.99
N THR A 77 -15.98 3.49 2.55
CA THR A 77 -14.83 2.77 1.97
C THR A 77 -15.04 2.40 0.50
N HIS A 78 -16.23 1.91 0.14
CA HIS A 78 -16.50 1.50 -1.24
C HIS A 78 -16.54 2.68 -2.23
N GLU A 79 -16.89 3.88 -1.79
CA GLU A 79 -16.82 5.10 -2.61
C GLU A 79 -15.37 5.59 -2.75
N ILE A 80 -14.55 5.47 -1.68
CA ILE A 80 -13.10 5.77 -1.75
C ILE A 80 -12.44 4.87 -2.80
N VAL A 81 -12.79 3.59 -2.85
CA VAL A 81 -12.30 2.66 -3.89
C VAL A 81 -12.69 3.13 -5.30
N LYS A 82 -13.93 3.61 -5.51
CA LYS A 82 -14.37 4.14 -6.81
C LYS A 82 -13.63 5.41 -7.22
N LEU A 83 -13.15 6.21 -6.28
CA LEU A 83 -12.31 7.38 -6.56
C LEU A 83 -10.90 6.98 -7.06
N GLY A 84 -10.48 5.73 -6.87
CA GLY A 84 -9.21 5.19 -7.34
C GLY A 84 -8.19 4.95 -6.22
N VAL A 85 -8.61 4.68 -5.00
CA VAL A 85 -7.73 4.23 -3.91
C VAL A 85 -7.93 2.74 -3.69
N ALA A 86 -6.86 1.94 -3.71
CA ALA A 86 -6.90 0.52 -3.38
C ALA A 86 -6.04 0.24 -2.14
N LEU A 87 -6.50 -0.65 -1.29
CA LEU A 87 -5.76 -1.19 -0.16
C LEU A 87 -5.56 -2.69 -0.33
N VAL A 88 -4.32 -3.13 -0.28
CA VAL A 88 -3.94 -4.54 -0.11
C VAL A 88 -3.53 -4.72 1.34
N PRO A 89 -4.37 -5.34 2.18
CA PRO A 89 -4.11 -5.48 3.61
C PRO A 89 -3.03 -6.54 3.87
N GLU A 90 -2.46 -6.51 5.06
CA GLU A 90 -1.60 -7.57 5.60
C GLU A 90 -2.30 -8.93 5.56
N GLY A 91 -1.55 -10.02 5.34
CA GLY A 91 -2.09 -11.39 5.42
C GLY A 91 -2.66 -11.93 4.10
N ARG A 92 -2.35 -11.29 2.98
CA ARG A 92 -2.68 -11.74 1.60
C ARG A 92 -4.18 -11.72 1.28
N HIS A 93 -5.03 -12.25 2.13
CA HIS A 93 -6.51 -12.30 2.01
C HIS A 93 -7.00 -12.72 0.61
N VAL A 94 -6.36 -13.75 0.02
CA VAL A 94 -6.87 -14.37 -1.19
C VAL A 94 -8.11 -15.21 -0.88
N PHE A 95 -8.99 -15.38 -1.86
CA PHE A 95 -10.12 -16.29 -1.76
C PHE A 95 -9.63 -17.71 -2.12
N PRO A 96 -9.42 -18.61 -1.15
CA PRO A 96 -8.71 -19.87 -1.39
C PRO A 96 -9.47 -20.83 -2.29
N ASN A 97 -10.80 -20.79 -2.27
CA ASN A 97 -11.68 -21.66 -3.04
C ASN A 97 -12.02 -21.09 -4.44
N LEU A 98 -11.53 -19.90 -4.77
CA LEU A 98 -11.64 -19.33 -6.10
C LEU A 98 -10.33 -19.50 -6.87
N THR A 99 -10.44 -19.65 -8.18
CA THR A 99 -9.29 -19.66 -9.08
C THR A 99 -8.54 -18.34 -9.08
N VAL A 100 -7.32 -18.31 -9.57
CA VAL A 100 -6.53 -17.08 -9.79
C VAL A 100 -7.34 -16.08 -10.61
N LEU A 101 -7.94 -16.50 -11.72
CA LEU A 101 -8.75 -15.64 -12.58
C LEU A 101 -9.96 -15.05 -11.85
N GLU A 102 -10.66 -15.85 -11.06
CA GLU A 102 -11.82 -15.39 -10.29
C GLU A 102 -11.40 -14.40 -9.19
N ASN A 103 -10.27 -14.66 -8.49
CA ASN A 103 -9.70 -13.70 -7.55
C ASN A 103 -9.40 -12.36 -8.23
N LEU A 104 -8.78 -12.35 -9.42
CA LEU A 104 -8.48 -11.12 -10.17
C LEU A 104 -9.77 -10.40 -10.58
N LYS A 105 -10.77 -11.11 -11.09
CA LYS A 105 -12.06 -10.52 -11.48
C LYS A 105 -12.79 -9.84 -10.31
N LEU A 106 -12.67 -10.36 -9.09
CA LEU A 106 -13.23 -9.70 -7.90
C LEU A 106 -12.63 -8.31 -7.66
N GLY A 107 -11.36 -8.07 -8.01
CA GLY A 107 -10.74 -6.75 -7.91
C GLY A 107 -11.42 -5.69 -8.78
N SER A 108 -12.10 -6.07 -9.84
CA SER A 108 -12.87 -5.17 -10.72
C SER A 108 -14.37 -5.12 -10.41
N TYR A 109 -14.83 -5.69 -9.29
CA TYR A 109 -16.26 -5.84 -8.97
C TYR A 109 -17.05 -4.52 -9.00
N SER A 110 -16.43 -3.41 -8.57
CA SER A 110 -17.07 -2.09 -8.57
C SER A 110 -17.17 -1.43 -9.95
N ARG A 111 -16.56 -2.03 -10.98
CA ARG A 111 -16.44 -1.46 -12.34
C ARG A 111 -17.47 -2.06 -13.28
N LYS A 112 -17.87 -1.27 -14.29
CA LYS A 112 -18.87 -1.67 -15.32
C LYS A 112 -18.30 -1.67 -16.74
N ASP A 113 -17.08 -1.19 -16.93
CA ASP A 113 -16.39 -0.97 -18.21
C ASP A 113 -15.68 -2.26 -18.67
N LYS A 114 -16.45 -3.23 -19.17
CA LYS A 114 -16.00 -4.60 -19.47
C LYS A 114 -14.78 -4.68 -20.40
N GLU A 115 -14.69 -3.82 -21.42
CA GLU A 115 -13.56 -3.79 -22.35
C GLU A 115 -12.27 -3.39 -21.62
N LYS A 116 -12.32 -2.29 -20.86
CA LYS A 116 -11.17 -1.83 -20.07
C LYS A 116 -10.76 -2.82 -18.97
N ILE A 117 -11.73 -3.52 -18.36
CA ILE A 117 -11.43 -4.60 -17.39
C ILE A 117 -10.62 -5.71 -18.05
N LYS A 118 -10.91 -6.04 -19.32
CA LYS A 118 -10.14 -7.05 -20.06
C LYS A 118 -8.72 -6.55 -20.36
N GLU A 119 -8.57 -5.31 -20.80
CA GLU A 119 -7.26 -4.68 -21.03
C GLU A 119 -6.43 -4.64 -19.72
N ASP A 120 -7.08 -4.30 -18.60
CA ASP A 120 -6.44 -4.27 -17.29
C ASP A 120 -6.05 -5.68 -16.81
N LEU A 121 -6.82 -6.70 -17.11
CA LEU A 121 -6.45 -8.08 -16.84
C LEU A 121 -5.17 -8.46 -17.62
N ASP A 122 -5.12 -8.15 -18.91
CA ASP A 122 -3.95 -8.41 -19.75
C ASP A 122 -2.72 -7.63 -19.25
N TRP A 123 -2.90 -6.38 -18.81
CA TRP A 123 -1.85 -5.56 -18.20
C TRP A 123 -1.35 -6.18 -16.88
N VAL A 124 -2.26 -6.56 -15.99
CA VAL A 124 -1.91 -7.20 -14.70
C VAL A 124 -1.17 -8.51 -14.94
N LEU A 125 -1.59 -9.33 -15.90
CA LEU A 125 -0.91 -10.59 -16.22
C LEU A 125 0.49 -10.39 -16.83
N LYS A 126 0.76 -9.26 -17.49
CA LYS A 126 2.12 -8.89 -17.91
C LYS A 126 3.02 -8.55 -16.73
N LEU A 127 2.46 -7.88 -15.68
CA LEU A 127 3.20 -7.59 -14.44
C LEU A 127 3.44 -8.86 -13.61
N PHE A 128 2.53 -9.82 -13.68
CA PHE A 128 2.56 -11.07 -12.90
C PHE A 128 2.48 -12.32 -13.81
N PRO A 129 3.52 -12.62 -14.63
CA PRO A 129 3.45 -13.70 -15.60
C PRO A 129 3.13 -15.07 -15.00
N ARG A 130 3.66 -15.37 -13.79
CA ARG A 130 3.40 -16.62 -13.08
C ARG A 130 1.92 -16.83 -12.74
N LEU A 131 1.17 -15.76 -12.50
CA LEU A 131 -0.28 -15.85 -12.31
C LEU A 131 -1.00 -16.19 -13.62
N GLY A 132 -0.49 -15.67 -14.74
CA GLY A 132 -1.01 -15.97 -16.08
C GLY A 132 -0.93 -17.45 -16.44
N GLU A 133 0.14 -18.14 -16.03
CA GLU A 133 0.34 -19.59 -16.23
C GLU A 133 -0.63 -20.44 -15.38
N ARG A 134 -1.23 -19.85 -14.32
CA ARG A 134 -1.99 -20.54 -13.27
C ARG A 134 -3.43 -20.07 -13.15
N LEU A 135 -4.01 -19.45 -14.18
CA LEU A 135 -5.34 -18.82 -14.13
C LEU A 135 -6.46 -19.73 -13.61
N LYS A 136 -6.39 -21.03 -13.90
CA LYS A 136 -7.38 -22.03 -13.47
C LYS A 136 -7.07 -22.68 -12.12
N GLN A 137 -5.89 -22.41 -11.53
CA GLN A 137 -5.49 -22.96 -10.24
C GLN A 137 -6.22 -22.25 -9.11
N LEU A 138 -6.61 -22.99 -8.06
CA LEU A 138 -7.23 -22.42 -6.86
C LEU A 138 -6.23 -21.56 -6.09
N GLY A 139 -6.66 -20.39 -5.66
CA GLY A 139 -5.82 -19.42 -4.92
C GLY A 139 -5.20 -20.00 -3.65
N GLY A 140 -5.92 -20.87 -2.97
CA GLY A 140 -5.43 -21.54 -1.75
C GLY A 140 -4.28 -22.52 -1.96
N THR A 141 -4.07 -22.99 -3.20
CA THR A 141 -3.01 -23.97 -3.54
C THR A 141 -1.72 -23.29 -4.03
N LEU A 142 -1.71 -21.96 -4.15
CA LEU A 142 -0.53 -21.20 -4.50
C LEU A 142 0.47 -21.14 -3.32
N SER A 143 1.76 -20.99 -3.64
CA SER A 143 2.78 -20.67 -2.63
C SER A 143 2.49 -19.33 -1.95
N GLY A 144 3.08 -19.10 -0.76
CA GLY A 144 2.88 -17.86 -0.03
C GLY A 144 3.24 -16.60 -0.82
N GLY A 145 4.32 -16.64 -1.61
CA GLY A 145 4.71 -15.53 -2.49
C GLY A 145 3.74 -15.31 -3.64
N GLU A 146 3.26 -16.39 -4.28
CA GLU A 146 2.26 -16.32 -5.36
C GLU A 146 0.91 -15.79 -4.83
N GLN A 147 0.51 -16.17 -3.60
CA GLN A 147 -0.68 -15.61 -2.96
C GLN A 147 -0.52 -14.10 -2.70
N GLN A 148 0.66 -13.67 -2.28
CA GLN A 148 0.95 -12.25 -2.10
C GLN A 148 0.87 -11.49 -3.43
N MET A 149 1.46 -12.03 -4.50
CA MET A 149 1.36 -11.46 -5.84
C MET A 149 -0.09 -11.43 -6.34
N LEU A 150 -0.89 -12.46 -6.04
CA LEU A 150 -2.31 -12.49 -6.39
C LEU A 150 -3.10 -11.40 -5.63
N ALA A 151 -2.80 -11.16 -4.36
CA ALA A 151 -3.45 -10.10 -3.59
C ALA A 151 -3.13 -8.71 -4.16
N VAL A 152 -1.87 -8.43 -4.50
CA VAL A 152 -1.46 -7.17 -5.14
C VAL A 152 -2.09 -7.04 -6.53
N ALA A 153 -2.03 -8.08 -7.36
CA ALA A 153 -2.63 -8.12 -8.69
C ALA A 153 -4.14 -7.86 -8.66
N ARG A 154 -4.85 -8.44 -7.69
CA ARG A 154 -6.28 -8.18 -7.45
C ARG A 154 -6.53 -6.71 -7.11
N GLY A 155 -5.68 -6.09 -6.27
CA GLY A 155 -5.77 -4.67 -5.95
C GLY A 155 -5.61 -3.77 -7.18
N LEU A 156 -4.79 -4.17 -8.16
CA LEU A 156 -4.59 -3.43 -9.40
C LEU A 156 -5.79 -3.50 -10.36
N MET A 157 -6.63 -4.54 -10.27
CA MET A 157 -7.79 -4.69 -11.14
C MET A 157 -8.85 -3.60 -10.97
N CYS A 158 -8.86 -2.85 -9.87
CA CYS A 158 -9.70 -1.67 -9.74
C CYS A 158 -9.13 -0.42 -10.45
N ARG A 159 -7.98 -0.54 -11.11
CA ARG A 159 -7.24 0.56 -11.80
C ARG A 159 -6.96 1.74 -10.85
N PRO A 160 -6.24 1.52 -9.75
CA PRO A 160 -6.05 2.54 -8.75
C PRO A 160 -5.10 3.65 -9.23
N LYS A 161 -5.36 4.87 -8.77
CA LYS A 161 -4.41 5.99 -8.84
C LYS A 161 -3.44 5.96 -7.65
N LEU A 162 -3.91 5.45 -6.51
CA LEU A 162 -3.14 5.22 -5.28
C LEU A 162 -3.33 3.78 -4.82
N LEU A 163 -2.25 3.01 -4.80
CA LEU A 163 -2.19 1.67 -4.25
C LEU A 163 -1.53 1.72 -2.88
N MET A 164 -2.24 1.30 -1.86
CA MET A 164 -1.72 1.18 -0.50
C MET A 164 -1.44 -0.28 -0.19
N LEU A 165 -0.22 -0.58 0.28
CA LEU A 165 0.27 -1.93 0.56
C LEU A 165 0.66 -2.03 2.02
N ASP A 166 0.05 -2.95 2.75
CA ASP A 166 0.31 -3.20 4.17
C ASP A 166 1.17 -4.44 4.36
N GLU A 167 2.45 -4.22 4.65
CA GLU A 167 3.49 -5.24 4.89
C GLU A 167 3.51 -6.37 3.83
N PRO A 168 3.60 -6.02 2.53
CA PRO A 168 3.49 -7.01 1.45
C PRO A 168 4.62 -8.04 1.44
N SER A 169 5.74 -7.78 2.13
CA SER A 169 6.87 -8.70 2.21
C SER A 169 6.88 -9.59 3.46
N LEU A 170 5.93 -9.39 4.39
CA LEU A 170 5.92 -10.08 5.67
C LEU A 170 5.82 -11.61 5.52
N GLY A 171 6.72 -12.32 6.21
CA GLY A 171 6.75 -13.79 6.24
C GLY A 171 7.17 -14.44 4.91
N LEU A 172 7.78 -13.68 4.00
CA LEU A 172 8.35 -14.20 2.77
C LEU A 172 9.86 -14.50 2.90
N ALA A 173 10.33 -15.47 2.13
CA ALA A 173 11.76 -15.74 2.00
C ALA A 173 12.48 -14.55 1.33
N PRO A 174 13.77 -14.28 1.63
CA PRO A 174 14.49 -13.09 1.15
C PRO A 174 14.44 -12.88 -0.37
N LEU A 175 14.48 -13.96 -1.16
CA LEU A 175 14.36 -13.88 -2.61
C LEU A 175 12.99 -13.36 -3.06
N LEU A 176 11.92 -13.81 -2.39
CA LEU A 176 10.54 -13.36 -2.68
C LEU A 176 10.31 -11.92 -2.22
N VAL A 177 10.91 -11.48 -1.11
CA VAL A 177 10.90 -10.07 -0.69
C VAL A 177 11.44 -9.17 -1.80
N LYS A 178 12.60 -9.54 -2.37
CA LYS A 178 13.20 -8.81 -3.50
C LYS A 178 12.24 -8.76 -4.70
N GLU A 179 11.62 -9.88 -5.07
CA GLU A 179 10.65 -9.99 -6.18
C GLU A 179 9.42 -9.09 -5.95
N VAL A 180 8.90 -9.04 -4.72
CA VAL A 180 7.79 -8.14 -4.35
C VAL A 180 8.20 -6.69 -4.52
N LEU A 181 9.36 -6.27 -3.99
CA LEU A 181 9.84 -4.89 -4.09
C LEU A 181 10.11 -4.48 -5.54
N GLU A 182 10.69 -5.36 -6.36
CA GLU A 182 10.89 -5.12 -7.80
C GLU A 182 9.55 -4.98 -8.53
N THR A 183 8.54 -5.76 -8.14
CA THR A 183 7.19 -5.66 -8.72
C THR A 183 6.53 -4.33 -8.35
N ILE A 184 6.70 -3.85 -7.11
CA ILE A 184 6.21 -2.54 -6.67
C ILE A 184 6.83 -1.42 -7.53
N MET A 185 8.13 -1.48 -7.81
CA MET A 185 8.78 -0.51 -8.70
C MET A 185 8.21 -0.54 -10.13
N LYS A 186 7.92 -1.73 -10.68
CA LYS A 186 7.27 -1.86 -12.00
C LYS A 186 5.86 -1.25 -11.99
N ILE A 187 5.07 -1.48 -10.94
CA ILE A 187 3.74 -0.88 -10.78
C ILE A 187 3.82 0.66 -10.78
N ARG A 188 4.82 1.23 -10.07
CA ARG A 188 5.07 2.68 -10.08
C ARG A 188 5.43 3.19 -11.49
N GLN A 189 6.24 2.44 -12.26
CA GLN A 189 6.61 2.81 -13.64
C GLN A 189 5.40 2.89 -14.57
N GLU A 190 4.35 2.13 -14.29
CA GLU A 190 3.05 2.18 -14.98
C GLU A 190 2.18 3.39 -14.54
N GLY A 191 2.73 4.29 -13.72
CA GLY A 191 2.06 5.54 -13.29
C GLY A 191 1.21 5.43 -12.03
N VAL A 192 1.21 4.29 -11.33
CA VAL A 192 0.48 4.12 -10.08
C VAL A 192 1.28 4.74 -8.92
N THR A 193 0.64 5.59 -8.13
CA THR A 193 1.21 6.11 -6.88
C THR A 193 1.13 5.03 -5.79
N ILE A 194 2.15 4.92 -4.93
CA ILE A 194 2.21 3.84 -3.94
C ILE A 194 2.45 4.41 -2.55
N LEU A 195 1.62 3.98 -1.58
CA LEU A 195 1.91 4.07 -0.15
C LEU A 195 2.28 2.69 0.35
N LEU A 196 3.56 2.51 0.69
CA LEU A 196 4.11 1.24 1.15
C LEU A 196 4.31 1.27 2.66
N ILE A 197 3.65 0.37 3.37
CA ILE A 197 3.95 0.10 4.78
C ILE A 197 4.79 -1.15 4.85
N GLU A 198 5.93 -1.04 5.53
CA GLU A 198 6.85 -2.17 5.70
C GLU A 198 7.53 -2.15 7.08
N GLN A 199 7.77 -3.33 7.61
CA GLN A 199 8.65 -3.53 8.76
C GLN A 199 10.12 -3.56 8.32
N ASN A 200 10.40 -4.09 7.13
CA ASN A 200 11.72 -4.06 6.51
C ASN A 200 12.02 -2.65 5.98
N ALA A 201 12.39 -1.75 6.91
CA ALA A 201 12.65 -0.35 6.61
C ALA A 201 13.73 -0.16 5.52
N PHE A 202 14.78 -0.99 5.55
CA PHE A 202 15.85 -0.91 4.55
C PHE A 202 15.36 -1.23 3.14
N GLY A 203 14.61 -2.32 2.99
CA GLY A 203 14.03 -2.69 1.70
C GLY A 203 13.05 -1.63 1.17
N ALA A 204 12.19 -1.11 2.05
CA ALA A 204 11.22 -0.09 1.70
C ALA A 204 11.88 1.24 1.27
N LEU A 205 12.85 1.74 2.05
CA LEU A 205 13.55 2.98 1.74
C LEU A 205 14.40 2.89 0.46
N LYS A 206 14.89 1.69 0.09
CA LYS A 206 15.63 1.51 -1.17
C LYS A 206 14.80 1.78 -2.43
N ILE A 207 13.50 1.58 -2.37
CA ILE A 207 12.60 1.73 -3.52
C ILE A 207 11.72 2.97 -3.42
N ALA A 208 11.65 3.61 -2.24
CA ALA A 208 10.84 4.79 -1.99
C ALA A 208 11.51 6.08 -2.47
N ASP A 209 10.70 7.07 -2.80
CA ASP A 209 11.13 8.45 -3.06
C ASP A 209 11.18 9.25 -1.74
N TYR A 210 10.19 9.04 -0.86
CA TYR A 210 10.06 9.73 0.42
C TYR A 210 9.62 8.77 1.53
N GLY A 211 10.03 9.04 2.77
CA GLY A 211 9.71 8.22 3.92
C GLY A 211 9.21 9.02 5.12
N TYR A 212 8.33 8.39 5.88
CA TYR A 212 7.87 8.83 7.20
C TYR A 212 8.17 7.75 8.23
N VAL A 213 8.73 8.13 9.36
CA VAL A 213 9.00 7.22 10.49
C VAL A 213 7.92 7.42 11.53
N LEU A 214 7.19 6.35 11.82
CA LEU A 214 6.08 6.35 12.77
C LEU A 214 6.48 5.64 14.06
N GLU A 215 6.33 6.32 15.20
CA GLU A 215 6.55 5.76 16.53
C GLU A 215 5.38 6.10 17.45
N THR A 216 4.82 5.08 18.06
CA THR A 216 3.76 5.22 19.09
C THR A 216 2.66 6.20 18.67
N GLY A 217 2.22 6.11 17.41
CA GLY A 217 1.15 6.92 16.82
C GLY A 217 1.54 8.34 16.40
N LYS A 218 2.84 8.67 16.31
CA LYS A 218 3.34 9.97 15.87
C LYS A 218 4.38 9.81 14.76
N ILE A 219 4.40 10.74 13.81
CA ILE A 219 5.52 10.85 12.86
C ILE A 219 6.64 11.59 13.58
N VAL A 220 7.76 10.90 13.79
CA VAL A 220 8.95 11.42 14.50
C VAL A 220 10.02 11.91 13.55
N LEU A 221 10.10 11.35 12.34
CA LEU A 221 11.06 11.76 11.31
C LEU A 221 10.41 11.63 9.93
N LYS A 222 10.84 12.46 8.99
CA LYS A 222 10.44 12.40 7.58
C LYS A 222 11.54 12.98 6.71
N GLY A 223 11.63 12.52 5.47
CA GLY A 223 12.64 13.03 4.52
C GLY A 223 12.67 12.21 3.23
N TYR A 224 13.54 12.62 2.33
CA TYR A 224 13.85 11.80 1.15
C TYR A 224 14.42 10.46 1.58
N ALA A 225 14.03 9.39 0.89
CA ALA A 225 14.39 8.03 1.29
C ALA A 225 15.90 7.80 1.32
N ASN A 226 16.65 8.40 0.38
CA ASN A 226 18.12 8.35 0.35
C ASN A 226 18.77 9.03 1.59
N GLU A 227 18.18 10.11 2.11
CA GLU A 227 18.64 10.77 3.33
C GLU A 227 18.32 9.93 4.58
N LEU A 228 17.14 9.32 4.63
CA LEU A 228 16.75 8.44 5.72
C LEU A 228 17.61 7.17 5.78
N LEU A 229 18.06 6.64 4.65
CA LEU A 229 18.94 5.46 4.59
C LEU A 229 20.30 5.69 5.25
N VAL A 230 20.81 6.93 5.27
CA VAL A 230 22.09 7.30 5.88
C VAL A 230 21.94 7.95 7.25
N ASN A 231 20.72 8.23 7.69
CA ASN A 231 20.44 8.83 9.00
C ASN A 231 20.78 7.84 10.13
N ASP A 232 21.60 8.26 11.09
CA ASP A 232 22.11 7.40 12.16
C ASP A 232 21.01 6.86 13.07
N ASP A 233 19.99 7.65 13.40
CA ASP A 233 18.88 7.22 14.26
C ASP A 233 18.02 6.16 13.54
N VAL A 234 17.75 6.36 12.25
CA VAL A 234 17.04 5.39 11.41
C VAL A 234 17.84 4.09 11.29
N ARG A 235 19.14 4.20 11.05
CA ARG A 235 20.04 3.04 10.92
C ARG A 235 20.10 2.21 12.19
N LYS A 236 20.29 2.84 13.34
CA LYS A 236 20.35 2.15 14.63
C LYS A 236 19.04 1.50 15.02
N THR A 237 17.92 2.20 14.80
CA THR A 237 16.59 1.77 15.30
C THR A 237 15.89 0.81 14.34
N TYR A 238 16.03 1.02 13.02
CA TYR A 238 15.19 0.34 12.03
C TYR A 238 15.94 -0.47 10.97
N LEU A 239 17.27 -0.19 10.75
CA LEU A 239 18.03 -0.89 9.71
C LEU A 239 18.92 -2.00 10.26
N GLY A 240 18.97 -2.20 11.60
CA GLY A 240 19.73 -3.28 12.24
C GLY A 240 21.26 -3.15 12.06
N VAL A 241 21.77 -1.95 11.72
CA VAL A 241 23.20 -1.71 11.57
C VAL A 241 23.74 -1.27 12.93
N THR A 242 24.28 -2.21 13.70
CA THR A 242 25.20 -1.89 14.81
C THR A 242 26.50 -1.39 14.23
N THR A 243 26.91 -0.19 14.64
CA THR A 243 28.26 0.36 14.39
C THR A 243 29.33 -0.50 15.03
#